data_2763e1d9eba2dbc8b3d0ddb426d2b678
#
_entry.id   2763e1d9eba2dbc8b3d0ddb426d2b678
#
_cell.length_a   1.000
_cell.length_b   1.000
_cell.length_c   1.000
_cell.angle_alpha   90.00
_cell.angle_beta   90.00
_cell.angle_gamma   90.00
#
_symmetry.space_group_name_H-M   'P 1'
#
loop_
_entity.id
_entity.type
_entity.pdbx_description
1 polymer ?
#
loop_
_entity_poly.entity_id
_entity_poly.type
_entity_poly.pdbx_seq_one_letter_code
_entity_poly.pdbx_strand_id
1 'polypeptide(L)'
;MDVKGKTAPVTGGASGLGEATSRRLHAAGANVMIADFNRQNGEALCKQLGARAAFAEVDVTKTETVKAGVDLAVKTFGAVHILVNCAGSGWVGKTVDKQGPHDLDTFKKIIELNLIGTFDCLRWAAFHMQNNQPNEDGERGVIINTASVAAFEPQMGQVAYAASKAAVVGMTLAVTRDLARSGIRCCTIAPGTFDTPLTALMPQPMKDGIIQHIPFPKRFGKADEFARLVQHIVENAFFNGETIRLDAAVRFPPK
;
A
#
# COMPACT_ATOMS: atom_id res chain seq x y z
N MET A 1 5.95 -14.34 -9.96
CA MET A 1 6.77 -15.28 -9.13
C MET A 1 5.86 -16.06 -8.19
N ASP A 2 6.28 -17.26 -7.72
CA ASP A 2 5.61 -17.93 -6.60
C ASP A 2 5.84 -17.15 -5.30
N VAL A 3 4.81 -17.04 -4.45
CA VAL A 3 4.90 -16.37 -3.14
C VAL A 3 5.74 -17.17 -2.14
N LYS A 4 5.74 -18.50 -2.25
CA LYS A 4 6.38 -19.41 -1.29
C LYS A 4 7.88 -19.17 -1.18
N GLY A 5 8.37 -18.95 0.03
CA GLY A 5 9.79 -18.71 0.32
C GLY A 5 10.29 -17.31 -0.05
N LYS A 6 9.44 -16.44 -0.64
CA LYS A 6 9.81 -15.06 -0.96
C LYS A 6 9.67 -14.15 0.26
N THR A 7 10.46 -13.10 0.31
CA THR A 7 10.43 -12.11 1.39
C THR A 7 9.62 -10.90 0.97
N ALA A 8 8.65 -10.54 1.79
CA ALA A 8 7.67 -9.49 1.54
C ALA A 8 7.62 -8.46 2.68
N PRO A 9 8.36 -7.35 2.61
CA PRO A 9 8.06 -6.16 3.40
C PRO A 9 6.68 -5.60 3.05
N VAL A 10 5.88 -5.31 4.09
CA VAL A 10 4.56 -4.68 3.98
C VAL A 10 4.54 -3.45 4.87
N THR A 11 4.50 -2.25 4.26
CA THR A 11 4.39 -1.00 5.04
C THR A 11 2.95 -0.77 5.49
N GLY A 12 2.75 -0.19 6.69
CA GLY A 12 1.43 -0.17 7.32
C GLY A 12 0.91 -1.60 7.59
N GLY A 13 1.84 -2.55 7.74
CA GLY A 13 1.59 -3.98 7.77
C GLY A 13 0.91 -4.51 9.02
N ALA A 14 0.74 -3.67 10.06
CA ALA A 14 0.18 -4.05 11.36
C ALA A 14 -1.32 -3.76 11.51
N SER A 15 -1.97 -3.20 10.48
CA SER A 15 -3.41 -2.89 10.53
C SER A 15 -4.07 -2.90 9.15
N GLY A 16 -5.40 -3.02 9.11
CA GLY A 16 -6.22 -2.81 7.92
C GLY A 16 -5.80 -3.63 6.69
N LEU A 17 -5.61 -2.95 5.55
CA LEU A 17 -5.22 -3.59 4.29
C LEU A 17 -3.83 -4.21 4.38
N GLY A 18 -2.90 -3.55 5.08
CA GLY A 18 -1.54 -4.05 5.28
C GLY A 18 -1.52 -5.31 6.14
N GLU A 19 -2.26 -5.35 7.24
CA GLU A 19 -2.38 -6.55 8.08
C GLU A 19 -2.98 -7.73 7.30
N ALA A 20 -4.08 -7.50 6.56
CA ALA A 20 -4.69 -8.54 5.75
C ALA A 20 -3.70 -9.07 4.69
N THR A 21 -2.91 -8.18 4.09
CA THR A 21 -1.85 -8.54 3.14
C THR A 21 -0.75 -9.35 3.81
N SER A 22 -0.27 -8.92 4.98
CA SER A 22 0.75 -9.62 5.76
C SER A 22 0.30 -11.04 6.10
N ARG A 23 -0.93 -11.20 6.58
CA ARG A 23 -1.53 -12.52 6.90
C ARG A 23 -1.64 -13.41 5.67
N ARG A 24 -2.12 -12.87 4.55
CA ARG A 24 -2.32 -13.64 3.32
C ARG A 24 -1.01 -14.12 2.72
N LEU A 25 -0.03 -13.23 2.56
CA LEU A 25 1.29 -13.59 2.02
C LEU A 25 2.00 -14.60 2.93
N HIS A 26 1.89 -14.43 4.26
CA HIS A 26 2.42 -15.40 5.22
C HIS A 26 1.75 -16.77 5.07
N ALA A 27 0.41 -16.82 4.95
CA ALA A 27 -0.34 -18.07 4.74
C ALA A 27 0.03 -18.75 3.41
N ALA A 28 0.36 -17.94 2.36
CA ALA A 28 0.85 -18.43 1.08
C ALA A 28 2.34 -18.89 1.12
N GLY A 29 3.00 -18.79 2.27
CA GLY A 29 4.36 -19.30 2.46
C GLY A 29 5.47 -18.25 2.35
N ALA A 30 5.16 -16.95 2.26
CA ALA A 30 6.16 -15.89 2.29
C ALA A 30 6.80 -15.73 3.68
N ASN A 31 8.01 -15.19 3.70
CA ASN A 31 8.60 -14.52 4.85
C ASN A 31 8.09 -13.08 4.85
N VAL A 32 7.45 -12.63 5.93
CA VAL A 32 6.83 -11.29 5.98
C VAL A 32 7.57 -10.39 6.94
N MET A 33 8.04 -9.24 6.45
CA MET A 33 8.53 -8.15 7.30
C MET A 33 7.37 -7.16 7.49
N ILE A 34 6.77 -7.14 8.66
CA ILE A 34 5.74 -6.17 9.05
C ILE A 34 6.44 -4.86 9.35
N ALA A 35 6.34 -3.89 8.44
CA ALA A 35 6.91 -2.56 8.58
C ALA A 35 5.81 -1.57 9.00
N ASP A 36 5.83 -1.13 10.25
CA ASP A 36 4.80 -0.25 10.80
C ASP A 36 5.40 0.65 11.89
N PHE A 37 4.84 1.86 12.06
CA PHE A 37 5.23 2.74 13.16
C PHE A 37 4.61 2.30 14.50
N ASN A 38 3.53 1.51 14.48
CA ASN A 38 2.88 0.99 15.66
C ASN A 38 3.54 -0.31 16.13
N ARG A 39 4.53 -0.17 17.01
CA ARG A 39 5.29 -1.30 17.58
C ARG A 39 4.38 -2.33 18.24
N GLN A 40 3.41 -1.90 19.04
CA GLN A 40 2.55 -2.81 19.80
C GLN A 40 1.76 -3.73 18.87
N ASN A 41 1.13 -3.16 17.83
CA ASN A 41 0.36 -3.93 16.87
C ASN A 41 1.27 -4.83 16.01
N GLY A 42 2.44 -4.31 15.59
CA GLY A 42 3.39 -5.06 14.78
C GLY A 42 3.95 -6.28 15.50
N GLU A 43 4.40 -6.13 16.73
CA GLU A 43 4.90 -7.24 17.57
C GLU A 43 3.80 -8.26 17.89
N ALA A 44 2.57 -7.78 18.17
CA ALA A 44 1.43 -8.65 18.41
C ALA A 44 1.10 -9.50 17.17
N LEU A 45 1.12 -8.90 15.98
CA LEU A 45 0.88 -9.61 14.72
C LEU A 45 2.00 -10.62 14.43
N CYS A 46 3.27 -10.27 14.65
CA CYS A 46 4.39 -11.21 14.54
C CYS A 46 4.20 -12.42 15.45
N LYS A 47 3.82 -12.20 16.69
CA LYS A 47 3.54 -13.30 17.65
C LYS A 47 2.43 -14.21 17.18
N GLN A 48 1.38 -13.67 16.58
CA GLN A 48 0.26 -14.45 16.03
C GLN A 48 0.66 -15.27 14.80
N LEU A 49 1.49 -14.70 13.92
CA LEU A 49 1.95 -15.36 12.70
C LEU A 49 3.04 -16.39 12.97
N GLY A 50 3.86 -16.17 14.01
CA GLY A 50 4.94 -17.08 14.38
C GLY A 50 6.11 -17.07 13.41
N ALA A 51 6.64 -18.23 13.08
CA ALA A 51 7.78 -18.38 12.18
C ALA A 51 7.52 -17.71 10.81
N ARG A 52 8.55 -17.16 10.18
CA ARG A 52 8.52 -16.43 8.91
C ARG A 52 7.84 -15.04 8.99
N ALA A 53 7.62 -14.50 10.20
CA ALA A 53 7.20 -13.12 10.39
C ALA A 53 8.21 -12.39 11.28
N ALA A 54 8.54 -11.16 10.93
CA ALA A 54 9.36 -10.26 11.72
C ALA A 54 8.80 -8.85 11.67
N PHE A 55 9.13 -8.03 12.67
CA PHE A 55 8.68 -6.65 12.75
C PHE A 55 9.86 -5.69 12.57
N ALA A 56 9.63 -4.62 11.82
CA ALA A 56 10.48 -3.45 11.73
C ALA A 56 9.67 -2.20 12.11
N GLU A 57 10.15 -1.41 13.06
CA GLU A 57 9.55 -0.12 13.36
C GLU A 57 9.94 0.87 12.27
N VAL A 58 8.96 1.25 11.43
CA VAL A 58 9.17 2.09 10.26
C VAL A 58 8.15 3.23 10.24
N ASP A 59 8.65 4.45 10.32
CA ASP A 59 7.94 5.66 9.95
C ASP A 59 8.34 6.01 8.52
N VAL A 60 7.43 5.83 7.56
CA VAL A 60 7.73 6.03 6.13
C VAL A 60 8.05 7.47 5.76
N THR A 61 7.82 8.43 6.67
CA THR A 61 8.24 9.82 6.50
C THR A 61 9.71 10.07 6.89
N LYS A 62 10.41 9.03 7.35
CA LYS A 62 11.81 9.09 7.81
C LYS A 62 12.66 8.07 7.07
N THR A 63 13.47 8.55 6.14
CA THR A 63 14.27 7.70 5.25
C THR A 63 15.20 6.74 6.00
N GLU A 64 15.73 7.15 7.15
CA GLU A 64 16.59 6.31 7.99
C GLU A 64 15.85 5.09 8.53
N THR A 65 14.57 5.23 8.92
CA THR A 65 13.76 4.09 9.40
C THR A 65 13.33 3.19 8.24
N VAL A 66 13.02 3.77 7.08
CA VAL A 66 12.71 3.01 5.85
C VAL A 66 13.89 2.15 5.45
N LYS A 67 15.08 2.77 5.33
CA LYS A 67 16.31 2.03 5.00
C LYS A 67 16.57 0.92 6.01
N ALA A 68 16.54 1.22 7.29
CA ALA A 68 16.78 0.25 8.35
C ALA A 68 15.77 -0.93 8.30
N GLY A 69 14.50 -0.66 8.01
CA GLY A 69 13.47 -1.68 7.90
C GLY A 69 13.69 -2.63 6.71
N VAL A 70 14.09 -2.08 5.55
CA VAL A 70 14.42 -2.89 4.36
C VAL A 70 15.70 -3.70 4.58
N ASP A 71 16.74 -3.09 5.15
CA ASP A 71 18.00 -3.79 5.49
C ASP A 71 17.75 -4.91 6.51
N LEU A 72 16.85 -4.68 7.49
CA LEU A 72 16.47 -5.73 8.45
C LEU A 72 15.77 -6.90 7.76
N ALA A 73 14.92 -6.65 6.76
CA ALA A 73 14.29 -7.71 5.98
C ALA A 73 15.34 -8.57 5.25
N VAL A 74 16.33 -7.94 4.63
CA VAL A 74 17.45 -8.63 3.99
C VAL A 74 18.26 -9.43 5.02
N LYS A 75 18.61 -8.82 6.14
CA LYS A 75 19.36 -9.47 7.22
C LYS A 75 18.65 -10.69 7.79
N THR A 76 17.32 -10.59 7.96
CA THR A 76 16.51 -11.64 8.60
C THR A 76 16.18 -12.78 7.66
N PHE A 77 15.87 -12.47 6.39
CA PHE A 77 15.32 -13.44 5.43
C PHE A 77 16.17 -13.63 4.17
N GLY A 78 17.33 -12.97 4.09
CA GLY A 78 18.31 -13.12 3.02
C GLY A 78 18.08 -12.22 1.80
N ALA A 79 16.86 -11.78 1.52
CA ALA A 79 16.54 -10.97 0.34
C ALA A 79 15.24 -10.19 0.55
N VAL A 80 14.91 -9.29 -0.41
CA VAL A 80 13.58 -8.68 -0.59
C VAL A 80 13.11 -9.00 -1.99
N HIS A 81 11.89 -9.57 -2.13
CA HIS A 81 11.32 -9.97 -3.41
C HIS A 81 10.01 -9.27 -3.73
N ILE A 82 9.22 -8.96 -2.71
CA ILE A 82 7.90 -8.35 -2.82
C ILE A 82 7.88 -7.13 -1.91
N LEU A 83 7.49 -5.96 -2.40
CA LEU A 83 7.17 -4.82 -1.54
C LEU A 83 5.69 -4.49 -1.70
N VAL A 84 4.98 -4.34 -0.58
CA VAL A 84 3.60 -3.84 -0.61
C VAL A 84 3.51 -2.57 0.23
N ASN A 85 3.26 -1.44 -0.42
CA ASN A 85 3.11 -0.14 0.21
C ASN A 85 1.65 0.10 0.60
N CYS A 86 1.30 -0.16 1.87
CA CYS A 86 -0.02 0.12 2.45
C CYS A 86 -0.01 1.28 3.44
N ALA A 87 1.16 1.76 3.89
CA ALA A 87 1.25 2.92 4.76
C ALA A 87 0.66 4.16 4.08
N GLY A 88 -0.19 4.87 4.79
CA GLY A 88 -0.83 6.07 4.28
C GLY A 88 -2.04 6.46 5.11
N SER A 89 -2.51 7.69 4.94
CA SER A 89 -3.67 8.22 5.64
C SER A 89 -4.46 9.17 4.74
N GLY A 90 -5.76 9.32 5.05
CA GLY A 90 -6.61 10.35 4.47
C GLY A 90 -6.64 11.59 5.36
N TRP A 91 -6.94 12.71 4.73
CA TRP A 91 -7.23 13.96 5.43
C TRP A 91 -8.33 14.72 4.69
N VAL A 92 -9.20 15.40 5.43
CA VAL A 92 -10.27 16.21 4.86
C VAL A 92 -10.05 17.67 5.23
N GLY A 93 -9.86 18.53 4.22
CA GLY A 93 -9.73 19.96 4.35
C GLY A 93 -9.99 20.62 3.00
N LYS A 94 -10.89 21.61 2.96
CA LYS A 94 -11.23 22.35 1.75
C LYS A 94 -10.06 23.26 1.34
N THR A 95 -9.92 23.55 0.05
CA THR A 95 -8.95 24.53 -0.47
C THR A 95 -9.11 25.90 0.18
N VAL A 96 -10.36 26.31 0.41
CA VAL A 96 -10.74 27.50 1.18
C VAL A 96 -12.02 27.18 1.95
N ASP A 97 -12.09 27.61 3.20
CA ASP A 97 -13.32 27.59 4.00
C ASP A 97 -13.54 28.92 4.75
N LYS A 98 -14.47 28.95 5.72
CA LYS A 98 -14.77 30.16 6.51
C LYS A 98 -13.62 30.59 7.44
N GLN A 99 -12.67 29.72 7.70
CA GLN A 99 -11.52 29.97 8.58
C GLN A 99 -10.31 30.48 7.78
N GLY A 100 -10.31 30.29 6.45
CA GLY A 100 -9.23 30.75 5.56
C GLY A 100 -8.81 29.72 4.50
N PRO A 101 -7.60 29.88 3.95
CA PRO A 101 -7.02 28.93 3.02
C PRO A 101 -6.64 27.62 3.72
N HIS A 102 -6.58 26.53 2.93
CA HIS A 102 -6.11 25.23 3.41
C HIS A 102 -4.73 25.36 4.07
N ASP A 103 -4.55 24.71 5.23
CA ASP A 103 -3.27 24.70 5.91
C ASP A 103 -2.22 23.97 5.05
N LEU A 104 -1.19 24.72 4.64
CA LEU A 104 -0.15 24.20 3.75
C LEU A 104 0.71 23.12 4.40
N ASP A 105 0.89 23.17 5.71
CA ASP A 105 1.70 22.16 6.41
C ASP A 105 0.95 20.82 6.52
N THR A 106 -0.36 20.86 6.68
CA THR A 106 -1.20 19.66 6.55
C THR A 106 -1.13 19.07 5.13
N PHE A 107 -1.20 19.93 4.09
CA PHE A 107 -1.02 19.46 2.70
C PHE A 107 0.33 18.76 2.52
N LYS A 108 1.44 19.40 2.96
CA LYS A 108 2.79 18.82 2.87
C LYS A 108 2.91 17.49 3.61
N LYS A 109 2.34 17.38 4.82
CA LYS A 109 2.35 16.14 5.62
C LYS A 109 1.67 14.97 4.89
N ILE A 110 0.56 15.23 4.19
CA ILE A 110 -0.14 14.19 3.42
C ILE A 110 0.67 13.76 2.19
N ILE A 111 1.30 14.72 1.50
CA ILE A 111 2.22 14.41 0.38
C ILE A 111 3.42 13.61 0.89
N GLU A 112 4.03 14.04 1.99
CA GLU A 112 5.18 13.35 2.61
C GLU A 112 4.85 11.89 2.95
N LEU A 113 3.74 11.67 3.65
CA LEU A 113 3.33 10.34 4.06
C LEU A 113 2.97 9.44 2.86
N ASN A 114 2.05 9.91 2.00
CA ASN A 114 1.41 9.05 1.00
C ASN A 114 2.23 8.88 -0.27
N LEU A 115 3.00 9.89 -0.66
CA LEU A 115 3.77 9.91 -1.91
C LEU A 115 5.26 9.71 -1.66
N ILE A 116 5.89 10.59 -0.90
CA ILE A 116 7.34 10.54 -0.68
C ILE A 116 7.70 9.27 0.08
N GLY A 117 6.96 8.94 1.15
CA GLY A 117 7.16 7.70 1.91
C GLY A 117 6.97 6.44 1.05
N THR A 118 5.96 6.41 0.17
CA THR A 118 5.77 5.31 -0.78
C THR A 118 6.97 5.17 -1.72
N PHE A 119 7.45 6.28 -2.29
CA PHE A 119 8.61 6.28 -3.18
C PHE A 119 9.90 5.90 -2.45
N ASP A 120 10.07 6.35 -1.22
CA ASP A 120 11.26 6.03 -0.43
C ASP A 120 11.34 4.52 -0.10
N CYS A 121 10.23 3.91 0.29
CA CYS A 121 10.15 2.46 0.47
C CYS A 121 10.44 1.70 -0.84
N LEU A 122 9.88 2.18 -1.94
CA LEU A 122 10.04 1.60 -3.27
C LEU A 122 11.51 1.60 -3.72
N ARG A 123 12.20 2.75 -3.64
CA ARG A 123 13.59 2.87 -4.10
C ARG A 123 14.56 2.02 -3.29
N TRP A 124 14.37 1.91 -1.97
CA TRP A 124 15.20 1.05 -1.12
C TRP A 124 14.94 -0.43 -1.38
N ALA A 125 13.69 -0.83 -1.55
CA ALA A 125 13.37 -2.21 -1.91
C ALA A 125 13.93 -2.58 -3.29
N ALA A 126 13.75 -1.73 -4.30
CA ALA A 126 14.27 -1.94 -5.65
C ALA A 126 15.81 -2.05 -5.67
N PHE A 127 16.51 -1.24 -4.86
CA PHE A 127 17.97 -1.32 -4.69
C PHE A 127 18.42 -2.71 -4.25
N HIS A 128 17.71 -3.37 -3.34
CA HIS A 128 18.02 -4.74 -2.95
C HIS A 128 17.53 -5.76 -3.97
N MET A 129 16.32 -5.60 -4.52
CA MET A 129 15.71 -6.54 -5.47
C MET A 129 16.55 -6.76 -6.73
N GLN A 130 17.23 -5.70 -7.25
CA GLN A 130 18.06 -5.82 -8.46
C GLN A 130 19.20 -6.84 -8.32
N ASN A 131 19.60 -7.20 -7.11
CA ASN A 131 20.66 -8.16 -6.81
C ASN A 131 20.14 -9.59 -6.61
N ASN A 132 18.82 -9.80 -6.64
CA ASN A 132 18.23 -11.13 -6.51
C ASN A 132 18.58 -12.01 -7.71
N GLN A 133 18.64 -13.31 -7.50
CA GLN A 133 18.66 -14.26 -8.61
C GLN A 133 17.31 -14.19 -9.36
N PRO A 134 17.32 -14.00 -10.69
CA PRO A 134 16.10 -13.96 -11.47
C PRO A 134 15.44 -15.35 -11.52
N ASN A 135 14.11 -15.38 -11.66
CA ASN A 135 13.39 -16.61 -12.01
C ASN A 135 13.50 -16.89 -13.52
N GLU A 136 12.73 -17.86 -14.03
CA GLU A 136 12.72 -18.28 -15.44
C GLU A 136 12.28 -17.15 -16.41
N ASP A 137 11.43 -16.21 -15.94
CA ASP A 137 11.01 -15.03 -16.69
C ASP A 137 12.00 -13.85 -16.58
N GLY A 138 13.09 -14.00 -15.83
CA GLY A 138 14.02 -12.92 -15.52
C GLY A 138 13.54 -12.01 -14.39
N GLU A 139 12.46 -12.34 -13.69
CA GLU A 139 11.88 -11.51 -12.63
C GLU A 139 12.68 -11.63 -11.33
N ARG A 140 13.07 -10.48 -10.75
CA ARG A 140 13.80 -10.36 -9.49
C ARG A 140 12.96 -9.79 -8.35
N GLY A 141 11.86 -9.11 -8.67
CA GLY A 141 11.01 -8.51 -7.66
C GLY A 141 9.72 -7.91 -8.20
N VAL A 142 8.79 -7.63 -7.29
CA VAL A 142 7.55 -6.92 -7.60
C VAL A 142 7.20 -5.92 -6.50
N ILE A 143 6.78 -4.74 -6.92
CA ILE A 143 6.36 -3.63 -6.06
C ILE A 143 4.88 -3.38 -6.29
N ILE A 144 4.11 -3.29 -5.20
CA ILE A 144 2.68 -3.03 -5.25
C ILE A 144 2.39 -1.83 -4.37
N ASN A 145 1.93 -0.74 -4.99
CA ASN A 145 1.58 0.50 -4.29
C ASN A 145 0.07 0.59 -4.05
N THR A 146 -0.32 1.32 -3.02
CA THR A 146 -1.71 1.60 -2.70
C THR A 146 -2.06 3.06 -3.02
N ALA A 147 -2.81 3.27 -4.10
CA ALA A 147 -3.43 4.54 -4.43
C ALA A 147 -4.81 4.66 -3.73
N SER A 148 -5.80 5.17 -4.43
CA SER A 148 -7.21 5.25 -4.04
C SER A 148 -8.05 5.62 -5.25
N VAL A 149 -9.35 5.31 -5.22
CA VAL A 149 -10.31 5.88 -6.19
C VAL A 149 -10.35 7.40 -6.14
N ALA A 150 -9.96 8.02 -5.01
CA ALA A 150 -9.79 9.47 -4.88
C ALA A 150 -8.71 10.07 -5.81
N ALA A 151 -7.86 9.24 -6.41
CA ALA A 151 -6.96 9.67 -7.48
C ALA A 151 -7.71 10.05 -8.77
N PHE A 152 -8.93 9.56 -8.94
CA PHE A 152 -9.76 9.73 -10.14
C PHE A 152 -11.01 10.55 -9.87
N GLU A 153 -11.76 10.21 -8.81
CA GLU A 153 -13.00 10.89 -8.41
C GLU A 153 -12.92 11.31 -6.93
N PRO A 154 -12.15 12.38 -6.61
CA PRO A 154 -12.07 12.86 -5.23
C PRO A 154 -13.35 13.58 -4.83
N GLN A 155 -13.70 13.44 -3.56
CA GLN A 155 -14.78 14.22 -2.93
C GLN A 155 -14.25 15.57 -2.44
N MET A 156 -15.18 16.49 -2.14
CA MET A 156 -14.83 17.78 -1.55
C MET A 156 -14.00 17.61 -0.28
N GLY A 157 -12.95 18.43 -0.16
CA GLY A 157 -12.02 18.41 0.96
C GLY A 157 -10.88 17.39 0.84
N GLN A 158 -10.77 16.66 -0.26
CA GLN A 158 -9.72 15.66 -0.43
C GLN A 158 -8.52 16.15 -1.26
N VAL A 159 -8.30 17.47 -1.40
CA VAL A 159 -7.29 18.02 -2.32
C VAL A 159 -5.88 17.45 -2.08
N ALA A 160 -5.39 17.41 -0.83
CA ALA A 160 -4.07 16.86 -0.51
C ALA A 160 -4.01 15.35 -0.72
N TYR A 161 -5.05 14.64 -0.27
CA TYR A 161 -5.16 13.20 -0.43
C TYR A 161 -5.23 12.78 -1.90
N ALA A 162 -6.10 13.42 -2.67
CA ALA A 162 -6.26 13.17 -4.10
C ALA A 162 -4.95 13.44 -4.87
N ALA A 163 -4.28 14.56 -4.59
CA ALA A 163 -2.99 14.89 -5.19
C ALA A 163 -1.96 13.81 -4.90
N SER A 164 -1.84 13.36 -3.63
CA SER A 164 -0.89 12.31 -3.26
C SER A 164 -1.19 10.98 -3.97
N LYS A 165 -2.46 10.57 -4.03
CA LYS A 165 -2.85 9.29 -4.61
C LYS A 165 -2.83 9.30 -6.14
N ALA A 166 -3.13 10.43 -6.78
CA ALA A 166 -2.94 10.63 -8.23
C ALA A 166 -1.45 10.59 -8.61
N ALA A 167 -0.57 11.15 -7.78
CA ALA A 167 0.86 11.06 -8.00
C ALA A 167 1.38 9.61 -7.90
N VAL A 168 0.88 8.80 -6.96
CA VAL A 168 1.21 7.35 -6.90
C VAL A 168 0.77 6.63 -8.18
N VAL A 169 -0.40 6.94 -8.72
CA VAL A 169 -0.84 6.43 -10.04
C VAL A 169 0.11 6.88 -11.14
N GLY A 170 0.44 8.18 -11.18
CA GLY A 170 1.30 8.76 -12.22
C GLY A 170 2.72 8.19 -12.23
N MET A 171 3.31 7.86 -11.07
CA MET A 171 4.65 7.29 -11.02
C MET A 171 4.70 5.80 -11.40
N THR A 172 3.59 5.07 -11.40
CA THR A 172 3.57 3.61 -11.59
C THR A 172 4.25 3.18 -12.89
N LEU A 173 3.85 3.75 -14.02
CA LEU A 173 4.43 3.40 -15.32
C LEU A 173 5.88 3.88 -15.46
N ALA A 174 6.23 5.05 -14.90
CA ALA A 174 7.59 5.57 -14.92
C ALA A 174 8.54 4.61 -14.18
N VAL A 175 8.20 4.25 -12.94
CA VAL A 175 8.95 3.28 -12.14
C VAL A 175 9.08 1.92 -12.85
N THR A 176 8.00 1.44 -13.46
CA THR A 176 8.02 0.19 -14.24
C THR A 176 9.07 0.24 -15.36
N ARG A 177 9.13 1.35 -16.10
CA ARG A 177 10.09 1.54 -17.20
C ARG A 177 11.52 1.62 -16.69
N ASP A 178 11.74 2.36 -15.61
CA ASP A 178 13.07 2.50 -14.98
C ASP A 178 13.62 1.14 -14.52
N LEU A 179 12.76 0.29 -13.95
CA LEU A 179 13.12 -0.97 -13.34
C LEU A 179 13.05 -2.19 -14.28
N ALA A 180 12.57 -2.01 -15.51
CA ALA A 180 12.35 -3.10 -16.46
C ALA A 180 13.64 -3.92 -16.74
N ARG A 181 14.78 -3.25 -16.95
CA ARG A 181 16.07 -3.90 -17.17
C ARG A 181 16.57 -4.67 -15.94
N SER A 182 16.10 -4.31 -14.75
CA SER A 182 16.42 -4.99 -13.49
C SER A 182 15.49 -6.18 -13.22
N GLY A 183 14.49 -6.45 -14.07
CA GLY A 183 13.53 -7.52 -13.86
C GLY A 183 12.60 -7.29 -12.67
N ILE A 184 12.25 -6.02 -12.39
CA ILE A 184 11.38 -5.65 -11.28
C ILE A 184 10.09 -5.04 -11.83
N ARG A 185 8.96 -5.60 -11.45
CA ARG A 185 7.62 -5.10 -11.81
C ARG A 185 7.13 -4.06 -10.79
N CYS A 186 6.28 -3.15 -11.26
CA CYS A 186 5.58 -2.21 -10.40
C CYS A 186 4.12 -2.09 -10.82
N CYS A 187 3.20 -2.34 -9.88
CA CYS A 187 1.76 -2.15 -10.07
C CYS A 187 1.20 -1.30 -8.94
N THR A 188 0.04 -0.72 -9.17
CA THR A 188 -0.70 0.04 -8.16
C THR A 188 -2.13 -0.47 -8.05
N ILE A 189 -2.63 -0.63 -6.83
CA ILE A 189 -4.04 -0.88 -6.58
C ILE A 189 -4.68 0.44 -6.13
N ALA A 190 -5.82 0.79 -6.72
CA ALA A 190 -6.65 1.92 -6.32
C ALA A 190 -7.94 1.39 -5.64
N PRO A 191 -7.93 1.19 -4.32
CA PRO A 191 -9.08 0.68 -3.60
C PRO A 191 -10.20 1.73 -3.52
N GLY A 192 -11.45 1.26 -3.52
CA GLY A 192 -12.61 1.98 -3.04
C GLY A 192 -12.65 2.02 -1.51
N THR A 193 -13.83 1.99 -0.92
CA THR A 193 -13.97 1.95 0.54
C THR A 193 -13.93 0.50 1.04
N PHE A 194 -13.02 0.23 1.97
CA PHE A 194 -12.81 -1.06 2.60
C PHE A 194 -13.13 -1.00 4.09
N ASP A 195 -13.61 -2.12 4.63
CA ASP A 195 -13.80 -2.30 6.07
C ASP A 195 -12.43 -2.47 6.74
N THR A 196 -12.02 -1.42 7.43
CA THR A 196 -10.71 -1.30 8.10
C THR A 196 -10.88 -0.57 9.43
N PRO A 197 -9.91 -0.60 10.35
CA PRO A 197 -10.00 0.18 11.59
C PRO A 197 -10.29 1.68 11.36
N LEU A 198 -9.80 2.25 10.26
CA LEU A 198 -10.07 3.64 9.91
C LEU A 198 -11.54 3.89 9.60
N THR A 199 -12.18 3.03 8.83
CA THR A 199 -13.60 3.14 8.47
C THR A 199 -14.52 2.64 9.58
N ALA A 200 -14.03 1.82 10.50
CA ALA A 200 -14.78 1.38 11.67
C ALA A 200 -15.24 2.53 12.55
N LEU A 201 -14.44 3.61 12.61
CA LEU A 201 -14.75 4.82 13.39
C LEU A 201 -15.82 5.72 12.75
N MET A 202 -16.22 5.46 11.51
CA MET A 202 -17.24 6.26 10.83
C MET A 202 -18.63 6.00 11.44
N PRO A 203 -19.44 7.05 11.68
CA PRO A 203 -20.83 6.89 12.05
C PRO A 203 -21.64 6.09 11.02
N GLN A 204 -22.61 5.29 11.47
CA GLN A 204 -23.40 4.42 10.60
C GLN A 204 -24.09 5.18 9.43
N PRO A 205 -24.68 6.37 9.63
CA PRO A 205 -25.28 7.13 8.51
C PRO A 205 -24.26 7.48 7.41
N MET A 206 -23.01 7.75 7.78
CA MET A 206 -21.95 8.01 6.80
C MET A 206 -21.59 6.73 6.03
N LYS A 207 -21.48 5.58 6.72
CA LYS A 207 -21.25 4.30 6.06
C LYS A 207 -22.36 3.97 5.07
N ASP A 208 -23.61 4.13 5.47
CA ASP A 208 -24.78 3.88 4.63
C ASP A 208 -24.80 4.79 3.40
N GLY A 209 -24.45 6.08 3.58
CA GLY A 209 -24.30 7.03 2.49
C GLY A 209 -23.25 6.59 1.46
N ILE A 210 -22.10 6.09 1.92
CA ILE A 210 -21.05 5.55 1.02
C ILE A 210 -21.54 4.29 0.29
N ILE A 211 -22.18 3.35 1.01
CA ILE A 211 -22.67 2.08 0.45
C ILE A 211 -23.72 2.30 -0.65
N GLN A 212 -24.54 3.33 -0.55
CA GLN A 212 -25.53 3.68 -1.58
C GLN A 212 -24.89 3.90 -2.96
N HIS A 213 -23.64 4.43 -3.00
CA HIS A 213 -22.94 4.70 -4.25
C HIS A 213 -22.18 3.49 -4.81
N ILE A 214 -22.12 2.37 -4.07
CA ILE A 214 -21.51 1.13 -4.55
C ILE A 214 -22.56 0.35 -5.34
N PRO A 215 -22.40 0.12 -6.66
CA PRO A 215 -23.38 -0.60 -7.46
C PRO A 215 -23.64 -2.03 -6.97
N PHE A 216 -22.58 -2.84 -6.84
CA PHE A 216 -22.63 -4.23 -6.38
C PHE A 216 -21.21 -4.73 -6.06
N PRO A 217 -21.01 -5.50 -4.99
CA PRO A 217 -21.94 -5.79 -3.88
C PRO A 217 -22.18 -4.57 -2.99
N LYS A 218 -23.37 -4.45 -2.39
CA LYS A 218 -23.79 -3.33 -1.54
C LYS A 218 -23.14 -3.40 -0.15
N ARG A 219 -21.84 -3.26 -0.09
CA ARG A 219 -21.02 -3.27 1.15
C ARG A 219 -19.64 -2.69 0.91
N PHE A 220 -18.92 -2.37 1.95
CA PHE A 220 -17.48 -2.11 1.87
C PHE A 220 -16.73 -3.37 1.42
N GLY A 221 -15.59 -3.16 0.78
CA GLY A 221 -14.64 -4.23 0.47
C GLY A 221 -14.08 -4.83 1.77
N LYS A 222 -13.87 -6.13 1.79
CA LYS A 222 -13.16 -6.80 2.88
C LYS A 222 -11.66 -6.66 2.65
N ALA A 223 -10.89 -6.41 3.72
CA ALA A 223 -9.44 -6.25 3.60
C ALA A 223 -8.74 -7.45 2.92
N ASP A 224 -9.29 -8.68 3.11
CA ASP A 224 -8.79 -9.87 2.41
C ASP A 224 -9.01 -9.82 0.89
N GLU A 225 -10.03 -9.11 0.38
CA GLU A 225 -10.22 -8.95 -1.07
C GLU A 225 -9.10 -8.11 -1.70
N PHE A 226 -8.59 -7.11 -0.96
CA PHE A 226 -7.38 -6.39 -1.36
C PHE A 226 -6.15 -7.30 -1.35
N ALA A 227 -5.96 -8.05 -0.27
CA ALA A 227 -4.84 -8.97 -0.12
C ALA A 227 -4.82 -10.08 -1.19
N ARG A 228 -6.00 -10.55 -1.65
CA ARG A 228 -6.12 -11.48 -2.80
C ARG A 228 -5.60 -10.87 -4.08
N LEU A 229 -5.93 -9.61 -4.35
CA LEU A 229 -5.43 -8.95 -5.55
C LEU A 229 -3.91 -8.74 -5.47
N VAL A 230 -3.37 -8.38 -4.28
CA VAL A 230 -1.92 -8.33 -4.07
C VAL A 230 -1.28 -9.66 -4.41
N GLN A 231 -1.77 -10.77 -3.85
CA GLN A 231 -1.24 -12.12 -4.15
C GLN A 231 -1.33 -12.43 -5.64
N HIS A 232 -2.46 -12.14 -6.28
CA HIS A 232 -2.64 -12.36 -7.72
C HIS A 232 -1.63 -11.56 -8.56
N ILE A 233 -1.36 -10.30 -8.23
CA ILE A 233 -0.35 -9.48 -8.91
C ILE A 233 1.05 -10.09 -8.74
N VAL A 234 1.39 -10.61 -7.56
CA VAL A 234 2.66 -11.29 -7.32
C VAL A 234 2.81 -12.51 -8.22
N GLU A 235 1.78 -13.37 -8.28
CA GLU A 235 1.80 -14.65 -8.99
C GLU A 235 1.64 -14.52 -10.51
N ASN A 236 1.02 -13.44 -10.98
CA ASN A 236 0.79 -13.20 -12.42
C ASN A 236 1.81 -12.19 -12.97
N ALA A 237 2.89 -12.72 -13.55
CA ALA A 237 4.01 -11.91 -14.05
C ALA A 237 3.61 -10.94 -15.18
N PHE A 238 2.46 -11.12 -15.83
CA PHE A 238 2.00 -10.24 -16.92
C PHE A 238 1.35 -8.95 -16.42
N PHE A 239 1.02 -8.86 -15.11
CA PHE A 239 0.67 -7.58 -14.49
C PHE A 239 1.92 -6.74 -14.24
N ASN A 240 2.09 -5.67 -15.01
CA ASN A 240 3.19 -4.73 -14.87
C ASN A 240 2.81 -3.34 -15.41
N GLY A 241 3.10 -2.28 -14.67
CA GLY A 241 2.87 -0.90 -15.09
C GLY A 241 1.42 -0.42 -14.99
N GLU A 242 0.53 -1.21 -14.40
CA GLU A 242 -0.90 -0.93 -14.38
C GLU A 242 -1.38 -0.44 -13.01
N THR A 243 -2.41 0.40 -13.06
CA THR A 243 -3.18 0.80 -11.87
C THR A 243 -4.56 0.15 -11.92
N ILE A 244 -4.81 -0.77 -11.00
CA ILE A 244 -6.01 -1.58 -10.96
C ILE A 244 -6.99 -0.99 -9.93
N ARG A 245 -8.17 -0.57 -10.38
CA ARG A 245 -9.26 -0.16 -9.48
C ARG A 245 -9.88 -1.40 -8.84
N LEU A 246 -9.96 -1.40 -7.51
CA LEU A 246 -10.64 -2.44 -6.73
C LEU A 246 -11.72 -1.76 -5.88
N ASP A 247 -12.88 -1.48 -6.47
CA ASP A 247 -13.82 -0.51 -5.94
C ASP A 247 -15.31 -0.86 -6.13
N ALA A 248 -15.62 -2.08 -6.58
CA ALA A 248 -17.00 -2.49 -6.87
C ALA A 248 -17.76 -1.48 -7.76
N ALA A 249 -17.05 -0.87 -8.72
CA ALA A 249 -17.54 0.14 -9.65
C ALA A 249 -18.07 1.43 -9.00
N VAL A 250 -17.66 1.73 -7.76
CA VAL A 250 -18.06 2.99 -7.11
C VAL A 250 -17.55 4.21 -7.89
N ARG A 251 -18.42 5.20 -8.04
CA ARG A 251 -18.08 6.53 -8.54
C ARG A 251 -18.69 7.52 -7.56
N PHE A 252 -17.84 8.14 -6.75
CA PHE A 252 -18.32 9.05 -5.72
C PHE A 252 -18.81 10.36 -6.34
N PRO A 253 -19.96 10.88 -5.90
CA PRO A 253 -20.34 12.24 -6.23
C PRO A 253 -19.37 13.22 -5.56
N PRO A 254 -19.35 14.50 -5.99
CA PRO A 254 -18.51 15.52 -5.38
C PRO A 254 -18.77 15.77 -3.89
N LYS A 255 -19.99 15.42 -3.43
CA LYS A 255 -20.45 15.54 -2.04
C LYS A 255 -20.92 14.20 -1.51
#